data_7e0e63308fb2c29e8484ed3fdcccbaa7
#
_entry.id   7e0e63308fb2c29e8484ed3fdcccbaa7
#
_cell.length_a   1.000
_cell.length_b   1.000
_cell.length_c   1.000
_cell.angle_alpha   90.00
_cell.angle_beta   90.00
_cell.angle_gamma   90.00
#
_symmetry.space_group_name_H-M   'P 1'
#
loop_
_entity.id
_entity.type
_entity.pdbx_description
1 polymer ?
#
loop_
_entity_poly.entity_id
_entity_poly.type
_entity_poly.pdbx_seq_one_letter_code
_entity_poly.pdbx_strand_id
1 'polypeptide(L)'
;KLDILINNAGVLLTGNLFVTNSSTVSEKDLKDTFQTNFFGVVTLTQKLLPLIKKSDAGRIVNVSTILSSLTLHSAKDSPISPAKEFAYNSSKTALNAFTIHLALELKDTNIKVNSGHPGWVKTELGGPNAPIEVEDSYKTSLNLAILNDDGPSGGLFDEEDSLPW
;
A
#
# COMPACT_ATOMS: atom_id res chain seq x y z
N LYS A 1 16.94 11.08 14.24
CA LYS A 1 15.67 10.34 14.27
C LYS A 1 14.88 10.58 12.99
N LEU A 2 13.91 9.72 12.71
CA LEU A 2 12.92 9.84 11.64
C LEU A 2 11.55 9.60 12.26
N ASP A 3 10.64 10.58 12.13
CA ASP A 3 9.32 10.49 12.75
C ASP A 3 8.27 9.89 11.79
N ILE A 4 8.35 10.19 10.49
CA ILE A 4 7.38 9.73 9.50
C ILE A 4 8.12 9.14 8.30
N LEU A 5 7.72 7.94 7.87
CA LEU A 5 8.13 7.31 6.62
C LEU A 5 6.88 7.00 5.79
N ILE A 6 6.76 7.61 4.62
CA ILE A 6 5.70 7.29 3.65
C ILE A 6 6.35 6.59 2.46
N ASN A 7 6.12 5.30 2.33
CA ASN A 7 6.53 4.49 1.19
C ASN A 7 5.52 4.67 0.05
N ASN A 8 5.72 5.73 -0.74
CA ASN A 8 4.81 6.12 -1.82
C ASN A 8 5.19 5.55 -3.19
N ALA A 9 6.48 5.30 -3.44
CA ALA A 9 6.94 4.82 -4.73
C ALA A 9 6.24 3.51 -5.15
N GLY A 10 5.73 3.47 -6.37
CA GLY A 10 5.06 2.30 -6.92
C GLY A 10 4.94 2.37 -8.43
N VAL A 11 4.89 1.22 -9.09
CA VAL A 11 4.77 1.09 -10.54
C VAL A 11 3.66 0.12 -10.93
N LEU A 12 3.06 0.38 -12.08
CA LEU A 12 2.18 -0.51 -12.84
C LEU A 12 2.77 -0.60 -14.25
N LEU A 13 3.58 -1.62 -14.51
CA LEU A 13 4.39 -1.68 -15.73
C LEU A 13 3.59 -1.96 -16.99
N THR A 14 2.46 -2.63 -16.88
CA THR A 14 1.57 -2.92 -18.01
C THR A 14 0.77 -1.70 -18.49
N GLY A 15 0.73 -0.64 -17.70
CA GLY A 15 -0.01 0.59 -17.99
C GLY A 15 -1.55 0.41 -18.02
N ASN A 16 -2.06 -0.76 -17.62
CA ASN A 16 -3.50 -1.05 -17.67
C ASN A 16 -3.93 -2.03 -16.58
N LEU A 17 -4.81 -1.60 -15.69
CA LEU A 17 -5.35 -2.40 -14.58
C LEU A 17 -6.27 -3.57 -15.01
N PHE A 18 -6.63 -3.66 -16.29
CA PHE A 18 -7.70 -4.55 -16.75
C PHE A 18 -7.26 -5.65 -17.72
N VAL A 19 -5.97 -5.78 -18.03
CA VAL A 19 -5.49 -6.59 -19.17
C VAL A 19 -4.71 -7.84 -18.77
N THR A 20 -3.93 -7.79 -17.70
CA THR A 20 -2.96 -8.87 -17.40
C THR A 20 -3.45 -9.80 -16.30
N ASN A 21 -3.82 -11.03 -16.69
CA ASN A 21 -4.26 -12.07 -15.76
C ASN A 21 -3.08 -12.86 -15.18
N SER A 22 -3.35 -13.61 -14.11
CA SER A 22 -2.36 -14.49 -13.46
C SER A 22 -1.77 -15.56 -14.39
N SER A 23 -2.53 -15.98 -15.41
CA SER A 23 -2.08 -16.98 -16.40
C SER A 23 -1.25 -16.41 -17.56
N THR A 24 -1.20 -15.07 -17.72
CA THR A 24 -0.56 -14.40 -18.87
C THR A 24 0.52 -13.40 -18.49
N VAL A 25 0.67 -13.10 -17.20
CA VAL A 25 1.72 -12.19 -16.72
C VAL A 25 3.10 -12.73 -17.07
N SER A 26 3.98 -11.87 -17.59
CA SER A 26 5.37 -12.26 -17.85
C SER A 26 6.16 -12.35 -16.54
N GLU A 27 7.14 -13.27 -16.51
CA GLU A 27 8.08 -13.34 -15.37
C GLU A 27 8.81 -12.01 -15.14
N LYS A 28 9.14 -11.33 -16.24
CA LYS A 28 9.81 -10.02 -16.19
C LYS A 28 8.94 -8.98 -15.51
N ASP A 29 7.69 -8.80 -15.93
CA ASP A 29 6.78 -7.81 -15.36
C ASP A 29 6.51 -8.10 -13.89
N LEU A 30 6.36 -9.38 -13.54
CA LEU A 30 6.19 -9.82 -12.17
C LEU A 30 7.40 -9.42 -11.31
N LYS A 31 8.62 -9.76 -11.74
CA LYS A 31 9.85 -9.44 -11.01
C LYS A 31 10.06 -7.94 -10.86
N ASP A 32 9.92 -7.18 -11.94
CA ASP A 32 10.18 -5.74 -11.94
C ASP A 32 9.15 -4.98 -11.09
N THR A 33 7.88 -5.40 -11.14
CA THR A 33 6.82 -4.86 -10.29
C THR A 33 7.10 -5.12 -8.81
N PHE A 34 7.43 -6.36 -8.45
CA PHE A 34 7.79 -6.71 -7.07
C PHE A 34 9.05 -6.02 -6.60
N GLN A 35 10.03 -5.82 -7.49
CA GLN A 35 11.28 -5.14 -7.14
C GLN A 35 11.01 -3.73 -6.60
N THR A 36 10.10 -2.98 -7.24
CA THR A 36 9.76 -1.62 -6.81
C THR A 36 8.72 -1.64 -5.68
N ASN A 37 7.59 -2.33 -5.88
CA ASN A 37 6.43 -2.20 -5.00
C ASN A 37 6.58 -2.94 -3.67
N PHE A 38 7.48 -3.90 -3.58
CA PHE A 38 7.67 -4.74 -2.40
C PHE A 38 9.11 -4.75 -1.90
N PHE A 39 10.06 -5.32 -2.65
CA PHE A 39 11.44 -5.48 -2.17
C PHE A 39 12.12 -4.15 -1.85
N GLY A 40 11.93 -3.14 -2.68
CA GLY A 40 12.45 -1.79 -2.44
C GLY A 40 11.90 -1.19 -1.15
N VAL A 41 10.60 -1.29 -0.92
CA VAL A 41 9.92 -0.80 0.29
C VAL A 41 10.43 -1.51 1.54
N VAL A 42 10.49 -2.85 1.52
CA VAL A 42 10.98 -3.65 2.64
C VAL A 42 12.43 -3.26 2.98
N THR A 43 13.30 -3.24 1.97
CA THR A 43 14.72 -2.92 2.14
C THR A 43 14.93 -1.50 2.69
N LEU A 44 14.21 -0.51 2.14
CA LEU A 44 14.28 0.87 2.60
C LEU A 44 13.80 1.01 4.05
N THR A 45 12.64 0.42 4.35
CA THR A 45 12.06 0.46 5.69
C THR A 45 13.00 -0.18 6.71
N GLN A 46 13.58 -1.36 6.41
CA GLN A 46 14.55 -2.01 7.30
C GLN A 46 15.78 -1.14 7.59
N LYS A 47 16.30 -0.44 6.58
CA LYS A 47 17.46 0.46 6.74
C LYS A 47 17.12 1.71 7.56
N LEU A 48 15.90 2.22 7.47
CA LEU A 48 15.44 3.41 8.18
C LEU A 48 14.87 3.09 9.57
N LEU A 49 14.48 1.84 9.82
CA LEU A 49 13.85 1.42 11.08
C LEU A 49 14.65 1.81 12.34
N PRO A 50 16.00 1.72 12.38
CA PRO A 50 16.78 2.19 13.53
C PRO A 50 16.62 3.69 13.81
N LEU A 51 16.31 4.51 12.80
CA LEU A 51 16.04 5.95 12.97
C LEU A 51 14.60 6.18 13.43
N ILE A 52 13.65 5.39 12.94
CA ILE A 52 12.23 5.44 13.33
C ILE A 52 12.08 5.00 14.79
N LYS A 53 12.81 3.97 15.22
CA LYS A 53 12.83 3.51 16.63
C LYS A 53 13.37 4.55 17.62
N LYS A 54 13.99 5.64 17.14
CA LYS A 54 14.40 6.79 17.96
C LYS A 54 13.33 7.87 18.06
N SER A 55 12.20 7.70 17.39
CA SER A 55 11.06 8.62 17.48
C SER A 55 10.19 8.28 18.68
N ASP A 56 9.64 9.30 19.30
CA ASP A 56 8.69 9.15 20.41
C ASP A 56 7.32 8.69 19.89
N ALA A 57 7.03 8.96 18.60
CA ALA A 57 5.75 8.67 17.94
C ALA A 57 5.96 8.35 16.43
N GLY A 58 6.67 7.26 16.12
CA GLY A 58 7.00 6.89 14.74
C GLY A 58 5.78 6.47 13.92
N ARG A 59 5.70 6.90 12.65
CA ARG A 59 4.63 6.51 11.72
C ARG A 59 5.22 5.96 10.43
N ILE A 60 4.78 4.78 10.04
CA ILE A 60 5.13 4.15 8.75
C ILE A 60 3.84 3.96 7.95
N VAL A 61 3.77 4.61 6.80
CA VAL A 61 2.63 4.51 5.88
C VAL A 61 3.10 3.85 4.59
N ASN A 62 2.52 2.70 4.27
CA ASN A 62 2.76 2.02 3.01
C ASN A 62 1.60 2.35 2.05
N VAL A 63 1.87 3.08 0.97
CA VAL A 63 0.84 3.38 -0.03
C VAL A 63 0.51 2.10 -0.79
N SER A 64 -0.68 1.57 -0.49
CA SER A 64 -1.23 0.33 -1.04
C SER A 64 -2.45 0.63 -1.93
N THR A 65 -3.39 -0.28 -2.01
CA THR A 65 -4.58 -0.14 -2.85
C THR A 65 -5.68 -1.09 -2.37
N ILE A 66 -6.94 -0.75 -2.63
CA ILE A 66 -8.08 -1.68 -2.47
C ILE A 66 -7.89 -2.95 -3.31
N LEU A 67 -7.16 -2.86 -4.44
CA LEU A 67 -6.84 -4.01 -5.32
C LEU A 67 -5.88 -5.02 -4.69
N SER A 68 -5.35 -4.75 -3.51
CA SER A 68 -4.53 -5.69 -2.73
C SER A 68 -5.37 -6.61 -1.83
N SER A 69 -6.68 -6.36 -1.71
CA SER A 69 -7.58 -7.10 -0.84
C SER A 69 -7.95 -8.47 -1.42
N LEU A 70 -7.44 -9.54 -0.81
CA LEU A 70 -7.82 -10.92 -1.17
C LEU A 70 -9.27 -11.22 -0.81
N THR A 71 -9.77 -10.63 0.27
CA THR A 71 -11.17 -10.73 0.68
C THR A 71 -12.10 -10.18 -0.39
N LEU A 72 -11.81 -8.99 -0.91
CA LEU A 72 -12.62 -8.40 -1.97
C LEU A 72 -12.47 -9.17 -3.30
N HIS A 73 -11.27 -9.60 -3.68
CA HIS A 73 -11.08 -10.40 -4.90
C HIS A 73 -11.84 -11.74 -4.87
N SER A 74 -12.01 -12.34 -3.70
CA SER A 74 -12.73 -13.62 -3.53
C SER A 74 -14.23 -13.46 -3.37
N ALA A 75 -14.73 -12.25 -3.14
CA ALA A 75 -16.16 -11.98 -2.99
C ALA A 75 -16.91 -12.15 -4.33
N LYS A 76 -18.11 -12.75 -4.29
CA LYS A 76 -18.90 -13.07 -5.48
C LYS A 76 -19.25 -11.83 -6.33
N ASP A 77 -19.61 -10.73 -5.69
CA ASP A 77 -20.05 -9.49 -6.34
C ASP A 77 -19.07 -8.33 -6.03
N SER A 78 -17.78 -8.63 -6.14
CA SER A 78 -16.73 -7.68 -5.80
C SER A 78 -16.68 -6.48 -6.74
N PRO A 79 -16.64 -5.24 -6.20
CA PRO A 79 -16.51 -4.03 -7.01
C PRO A 79 -15.15 -3.94 -7.73
N ILE A 80 -14.14 -4.68 -7.26
CA ILE A 80 -12.79 -4.70 -7.84
C ILE A 80 -12.56 -5.87 -8.82
N SER A 81 -13.58 -6.72 -9.05
CA SER A 81 -13.46 -7.90 -9.91
C SER A 81 -13.00 -7.62 -11.35
N PRO A 82 -13.26 -6.45 -11.97
CA PRO A 82 -12.71 -6.13 -13.28
C PRO A 82 -11.20 -5.85 -13.29
N ALA A 83 -10.62 -5.44 -12.17
CA ALA A 83 -9.20 -5.08 -12.08
C ALA A 83 -8.33 -6.32 -11.92
N LYS A 84 -7.76 -6.79 -13.04
CA LYS A 84 -7.08 -8.10 -13.15
C LYS A 84 -5.55 -8.01 -13.31
N GLU A 85 -4.95 -6.87 -13.01
CA GLU A 85 -3.50 -6.71 -13.12
C GLU A 85 -2.78 -7.48 -12.01
N PHE A 86 -2.41 -8.74 -12.29
CA PHE A 86 -1.94 -9.69 -11.28
C PHE A 86 -0.62 -9.28 -10.63
N ALA A 87 0.36 -8.78 -11.40
CA ALA A 87 1.66 -8.40 -10.83
C ALA A 87 1.51 -7.23 -9.84
N TYR A 88 0.75 -6.21 -10.20
CA TYR A 88 0.47 -5.07 -9.34
C TYR A 88 -0.32 -5.48 -8.09
N ASN A 89 -1.47 -6.14 -8.28
CA ASN A 89 -2.33 -6.54 -7.18
C ASN A 89 -1.60 -7.42 -6.17
N SER A 90 -0.88 -8.46 -6.64
CA SER A 90 -0.13 -9.37 -5.78
C SER A 90 1.06 -8.69 -5.08
N SER A 91 1.74 -7.74 -5.73
CA SER A 91 2.82 -6.97 -5.10
C SER A 91 2.31 -6.11 -3.94
N LYS A 92 1.11 -5.52 -4.09
CA LYS A 92 0.47 -4.72 -3.03
C LYS A 92 -0.14 -5.60 -1.93
N THR A 93 -0.60 -6.81 -2.25
CA THR A 93 -0.96 -7.82 -1.24
C THR A 93 0.26 -8.24 -0.41
N ALA A 94 1.41 -8.47 -1.03
CA ALA A 94 2.65 -8.74 -0.31
C ALA A 94 3.08 -7.56 0.58
N LEU A 95 2.89 -6.32 0.12
CA LEU A 95 3.13 -5.12 0.92
C LEU A 95 2.19 -5.03 2.14
N ASN A 96 0.94 -5.42 2.00
CA ASN A 96 -0.01 -5.52 3.11
C ASN A 96 0.43 -6.57 4.14
N ALA A 97 0.91 -7.73 3.69
CA ALA A 97 1.48 -8.73 4.59
C ALA A 97 2.69 -8.17 5.37
N PHE A 98 3.59 -7.44 4.70
CA PHE A 98 4.70 -6.75 5.37
C PHE A 98 4.20 -5.74 6.41
N THR A 99 3.17 -4.95 6.10
CA THR A 99 2.55 -3.99 7.02
C THR A 99 2.07 -4.67 8.31
N ILE A 100 1.33 -5.78 8.19
CA ILE A 100 0.82 -6.57 9.32
C ILE A 100 1.98 -7.09 10.18
N HIS A 101 2.95 -7.76 9.55
CA HIS A 101 4.06 -8.36 10.27
C HIS A 101 4.93 -7.32 10.98
N LEU A 102 5.20 -6.19 10.35
CA LEU A 102 5.97 -5.12 10.96
C LEU A 102 5.19 -4.44 12.11
N ALA A 103 3.87 -4.25 11.96
CA ALA A 103 3.02 -3.74 13.03
C ALA A 103 3.03 -4.67 14.24
N LEU A 104 2.97 -5.99 14.03
CA LEU A 104 3.06 -7.00 15.10
C LEU A 104 4.44 -7.00 15.78
N GLU A 105 5.53 -6.85 15.01
CA GLU A 105 6.89 -6.73 15.56
C GLU A 105 7.02 -5.50 16.48
N LEU A 106 6.36 -4.40 16.11
CA LEU A 106 6.47 -3.10 16.80
C LEU A 106 5.31 -2.83 17.79
N LYS A 107 4.47 -3.82 18.10
CA LYS A 107 3.25 -3.67 18.90
C LYS A 107 3.47 -3.08 20.30
N ASP A 108 4.62 -3.34 20.90
CA ASP A 108 4.98 -2.86 22.23
C ASP A 108 5.75 -1.51 22.19
N THR A 109 5.63 -0.78 21.08
CA THR A 109 6.21 0.55 20.87
C THR A 109 5.15 1.58 20.50
N ASN A 110 5.51 2.87 20.49
CA ASN A 110 4.62 3.94 20.00
C ASN A 110 4.63 4.08 18.46
N ILE A 111 5.23 3.13 17.73
CA ILE A 111 5.30 3.17 16.27
C ILE A 111 4.03 2.54 15.69
N LYS A 112 3.37 3.25 14.77
CA LYS A 112 2.23 2.75 14.02
C LYS A 112 2.63 2.45 12.58
N VAL A 113 2.17 1.32 12.06
CA VAL A 113 2.46 0.85 10.70
C VAL A 113 1.15 0.50 10.02
N ASN A 114 0.80 1.23 8.97
CA ASN A 114 -0.46 1.00 8.25
C ASN A 114 -0.27 1.06 6.74
N SER A 115 -1.17 0.42 6.01
CA SER A 115 -1.35 0.55 4.57
C SER A 115 -2.47 1.55 4.26
N GLY A 116 -2.25 2.44 3.29
CA GLY A 116 -3.25 3.41 2.84
C GLY A 116 -3.61 3.24 1.38
N HIS A 117 -4.90 3.26 1.07
CA HIS A 117 -5.43 3.37 -0.28
C HIS A 117 -5.68 4.85 -0.61
N PRO A 118 -5.00 5.44 -1.61
CA PRO A 118 -5.19 6.85 -1.96
C PRO A 118 -6.44 7.12 -2.81
N GLY A 119 -7.25 6.07 -3.06
CA GLY A 119 -8.28 6.08 -4.08
C GLY A 119 -7.74 5.81 -5.49
N TRP A 120 -8.60 5.95 -6.51
CA TRP A 120 -8.20 5.85 -7.91
C TRP A 120 -7.88 7.26 -8.45
N VAL A 121 -6.60 7.55 -8.58
CA VAL A 121 -6.05 8.91 -8.79
C VAL A 121 -5.59 9.10 -10.24
N LYS A 122 -5.83 10.26 -10.84
CA LYS A 122 -5.37 10.68 -12.18
C LYS A 122 -3.86 10.89 -12.22
N THR A 123 -3.13 9.80 -12.37
CA THR A 123 -1.69 9.75 -12.58
C THR A 123 -1.40 8.94 -13.85
N GLU A 124 -0.16 8.82 -14.25
CA GLU A 124 0.22 7.86 -15.31
C GLU A 124 -0.23 6.43 -14.96
N LEU A 125 -0.18 6.05 -13.69
CA LEU A 125 -0.60 4.75 -13.20
C LEU A 125 -2.12 4.57 -13.24
N GLY A 126 -2.87 5.55 -12.76
CA GLY A 126 -4.34 5.47 -12.66
C GLY A 126 -5.07 5.75 -13.97
N GLY A 127 -4.41 6.48 -14.88
CA GLY A 127 -4.97 6.86 -16.18
C GLY A 127 -5.94 8.05 -16.12
N PRO A 128 -6.38 8.53 -17.30
CA PRO A 128 -7.17 9.77 -17.40
C PRO A 128 -8.61 9.62 -16.91
N ASN A 129 -9.11 8.40 -16.77
CA ASN A 129 -10.49 8.12 -16.34
C ASN A 129 -10.63 8.02 -14.82
N ALA A 130 -9.55 8.16 -14.07
CA ALA A 130 -9.60 8.12 -12.62
C ALA A 130 -10.41 9.32 -12.09
N PRO A 131 -11.23 9.13 -11.04
CA PRO A 131 -12.13 10.19 -10.55
C PRO A 131 -11.45 11.20 -9.62
N ILE A 132 -10.27 10.86 -9.04
CA ILE A 132 -9.61 11.69 -8.03
C ILE A 132 -8.45 12.44 -8.67
N GLU A 133 -8.40 13.75 -8.49
CA GLU A 133 -7.27 14.58 -8.90
C GLU A 133 -6.06 14.32 -7.95
N VAL A 134 -4.84 14.57 -8.44
CA VAL A 134 -3.62 14.33 -7.67
C VAL A 134 -3.62 15.15 -6.37
N GLU A 135 -4.10 16.39 -6.45
CA GLU A 135 -4.18 17.34 -5.33
C GLU A 135 -5.08 16.86 -4.19
N ASP A 136 -6.02 15.95 -4.46
CA ASP A 136 -6.97 15.41 -3.47
C ASP A 136 -6.57 14.04 -2.91
N SER A 137 -5.53 13.42 -3.45
CA SER A 137 -5.15 12.02 -3.16
C SER A 137 -4.35 11.82 -1.86
N TYR A 138 -3.97 12.89 -1.18
CA TYR A 138 -3.09 12.85 -0.01
C TYR A 138 -3.78 12.44 1.30
N LYS A 139 -5.10 12.49 1.38
CA LYS A 139 -5.87 12.43 2.63
C LYS A 139 -5.57 11.18 3.45
N THR A 140 -5.68 10.00 2.86
CA THR A 140 -5.39 8.73 3.56
C THR A 140 -3.96 8.71 4.10
N SER A 141 -2.98 9.09 3.28
CA SER A 141 -1.58 9.09 3.69
C SER A 141 -1.31 10.11 4.81
N LEU A 142 -1.95 11.28 4.76
CA LEU A 142 -1.83 12.30 5.80
C LEU A 142 -2.45 11.80 7.11
N ASN A 143 -3.69 11.30 7.08
CA ASN A 143 -4.38 10.80 8.27
C ASN A 143 -3.55 9.73 8.98
N LEU A 144 -2.98 8.77 8.23
CA LEU A 144 -2.13 7.72 8.78
C LEU A 144 -0.78 8.23 9.29
N ALA A 145 -0.23 9.30 8.68
CA ALA A 145 1.04 9.89 9.07
C ALA A 145 0.97 10.72 10.37
N ILE A 146 -0.22 11.22 10.72
CA ILE A 146 -0.45 12.06 11.91
C ILE A 146 -1.31 11.38 12.98
N LEU A 147 -1.48 10.04 12.90
CA LEU A 147 -2.25 9.28 13.90
C LEU A 147 -1.78 9.57 15.33
N ASN A 148 -2.73 9.64 16.24
CA ASN A 148 -2.46 9.65 17.68
C ASN A 148 -1.82 8.33 18.14
N ASP A 149 -1.24 8.31 19.35
CA ASP A 149 -0.56 7.14 19.90
C ASP A 149 -1.50 5.97 20.19
N ASP A 150 -2.77 6.23 20.42
CA ASP A 150 -3.85 5.24 20.58
C ASP A 150 -4.48 4.80 19.25
N GLY A 151 -4.04 5.38 18.12
CA GLY A 151 -4.53 5.06 16.79
C GLY A 151 -4.20 3.64 16.33
N PRO A 152 -4.82 3.17 15.23
CA PRO A 152 -4.66 1.82 14.72
C PRO A 152 -3.24 1.54 14.21
N SER A 153 -2.87 0.25 14.23
CA SER A 153 -1.63 -0.26 13.62
C SER A 153 -1.89 -1.63 13.00
N GLY A 154 -1.39 -1.88 11.82
CA GLY A 154 -1.57 -3.14 11.09
C GLY A 154 -2.88 -3.19 10.30
N GLY A 155 -3.44 -2.04 9.87
CA GLY A 155 -4.66 -1.96 9.07
C GLY A 155 -4.41 -1.49 7.62
N LEU A 156 -5.41 -1.72 6.76
CA LEU A 156 -5.55 -1.10 5.43
C LEU A 156 -6.70 -0.10 5.50
N PHE A 157 -6.47 1.14 5.04
CA PHE A 157 -7.42 2.23 5.18
C PHE A 157 -7.67 2.96 3.86
N ASP A 158 -8.89 3.48 3.71
CA ASP A 158 -9.28 4.50 2.73
C ASP A 158 -9.82 5.69 3.52
N GLU A 159 -9.10 6.79 3.53
CA GLU A 159 -9.27 7.90 4.46
C GLU A 159 -9.29 7.40 5.94
N GLU A 160 -10.46 7.35 6.56
CA GLU A 160 -10.66 6.85 7.95
C GLU A 160 -11.28 5.45 7.98
N ASP A 161 -11.79 4.97 6.85
CA ASP A 161 -12.48 3.68 6.76
C ASP A 161 -11.49 2.52 6.67
N SER A 162 -11.72 1.49 7.49
CA SER A 162 -10.95 0.25 7.41
C SER A 162 -11.41 -0.60 6.22
N LEU A 163 -10.45 -0.97 5.37
CA LEU A 163 -10.68 -1.89 4.27
C LEU A 163 -10.32 -3.33 4.65
N PRO A 164 -11.01 -4.34 4.10
CA PRO A 164 -10.65 -5.73 4.32
C PRO A 164 -9.36 -6.11 3.56
N TRP A 165 -8.60 -7.03 4.16
CA TRP A 165 -7.37 -7.60 3.56
C TRP A 165 -7.62 -8.48 2.34
#